data_f14cb65accebdbaec85af4286d5b261a
#
_entry.id   f14cb65accebdbaec85af4286d5b261a
#
_cell.length_a   1.000
_cell.length_b   1.000
_cell.length_c   1.000
_cell.angle_alpha   90.00
_cell.angle_beta   90.00
_cell.angle_gamma   90.00
#
_symmetry.space_group_name_H-M   'P 1'
#
loop_
_entity.id
_entity.type
_entity.pdbx_description
1 polymer ?
#
loop_
_entity_poly.entity_id
_entity_poly.type
_entity_poly.pdbx_seq_one_letter_code
_entity_poly.pdbx_strand_id
1 'polypeptide(L)'
;GLVGSEMCIRDSVYKAVLSSVEIPLPENPLRYTAMPNAVEGKGIWGACGVNEARTGMTATETITSNPRVLGADPLVENGIGEEDIVSLVLPYIHNAREGVQRLGELLETYGTYEMNGIAFSDQNEIWWMETIGGHHWIARRVPDDAYVVMPNQLGIDAFDLDDAFTMQENHMCSADMREFISDHHLNLSMDGTLNPREAFGSHDD
;
A
#
# COMPACT_ATOMS: atom_id res chain seq x y z
N GLY A 1 -27.11 -1.78 -11.98
CA GLY A 1 -27.17 -2.94 -11.10
C GLY A 1 -25.79 -3.25 -10.60
N LEU A 2 -25.65 -3.38 -9.27
CA LEU A 2 -24.44 -3.89 -8.66
C LEU A 2 -24.23 -5.33 -9.13
N VAL A 3 -23.29 -5.55 -10.01
CA VAL A 3 -22.85 -6.90 -10.37
C VAL A 3 -21.67 -7.22 -9.45
N GLY A 4 -21.97 -7.82 -8.31
CA GLY A 4 -20.94 -8.47 -7.51
C GLY A 4 -20.49 -9.71 -8.25
N SER A 5 -19.29 -9.73 -8.81
CA SER A 5 -18.71 -10.98 -9.27
C SER A 5 -18.10 -11.70 -8.07
N GLU A 6 -18.72 -12.80 -7.65
CA GLU A 6 -18.06 -13.75 -6.76
C GLU A 6 -16.93 -14.41 -7.56
N MET A 7 -15.69 -14.06 -7.29
CA MET A 7 -14.54 -14.76 -7.84
C MET A 7 -14.24 -15.97 -6.94
N CYS A 8 -14.57 -17.16 -7.39
CA CYS A 8 -13.97 -18.38 -6.87
C CYS A 8 -12.52 -18.43 -7.35
N ILE A 9 -11.59 -17.92 -6.55
CA ILE A 9 -10.17 -18.12 -6.81
C ILE A 9 -9.89 -19.60 -6.49
N ARG A 10 -9.86 -20.42 -7.54
CA ARG A 10 -9.42 -21.84 -7.46
C ARG A 10 -7.93 -21.97 -7.78
N ASP A 11 -7.33 -20.91 -8.28
CA ASP A 11 -5.93 -20.91 -8.65
C ASP A 11 -5.07 -20.57 -7.43
N SER A 12 -4.05 -21.36 -7.19
CA SER A 12 -3.06 -21.15 -6.13
C SER A 12 -2.06 -20.02 -6.47
N VAL A 13 -2.19 -19.40 -7.64
CA VAL A 13 -1.29 -18.36 -8.15
C VAL A 13 -2.12 -17.24 -8.79
N TYR A 14 -1.91 -16.02 -8.31
CA TYR A 14 -2.41 -14.81 -8.96
C TYR A 14 -1.51 -14.47 -10.16
N LYS A 15 -2.12 -14.04 -11.27
CA LYS A 15 -1.43 -13.57 -12.46
C LYS A 15 -1.91 -12.17 -12.77
N ALA A 16 -0.99 -11.21 -12.73
CA ALA A 16 -1.30 -9.83 -13.08
C ALA A 16 -1.71 -9.71 -14.56
N VAL A 17 -2.56 -8.74 -14.85
CA VAL A 17 -3.08 -8.51 -16.21
C VAL A 17 -2.19 -7.54 -16.99
N LEU A 18 -1.62 -6.55 -16.32
CA LEU A 18 -0.80 -5.50 -16.96
C LEU A 18 0.69 -5.77 -16.84
N SER A 19 1.14 -6.24 -15.68
CA SER A 19 2.50 -6.73 -15.48
C SER A 19 2.59 -8.23 -15.73
N SER A 20 3.77 -8.81 -15.57
CA SER A 20 3.97 -10.26 -15.66
C SER A 20 4.16 -10.93 -14.31
N VAL A 21 3.87 -10.23 -13.20
CA VAL A 21 4.06 -10.79 -11.87
C VAL A 21 3.10 -11.96 -11.62
N GLU A 22 3.64 -13.04 -11.08
CA GLU A 22 2.88 -14.20 -10.60
C GLU A 22 3.12 -14.37 -9.11
N ILE A 23 2.05 -14.39 -8.32
CA ILE A 23 2.13 -14.38 -6.86
C ILE A 23 1.37 -15.58 -6.30
N PRO A 24 2.03 -16.47 -5.52
CA PRO A 24 1.34 -17.52 -4.81
C PRO A 24 0.29 -16.96 -3.83
N LEU A 25 -0.92 -17.50 -3.89
CA LEU A 25 -2.02 -17.07 -3.04
C LEU A 25 -2.13 -17.98 -1.81
N PRO A 26 -2.41 -17.42 -0.62
CA PRO A 26 -2.75 -18.22 0.55
C PRO A 26 -4.01 -19.07 0.33
N GLU A 27 -4.13 -20.15 1.09
CA GLU A 27 -5.35 -20.94 1.13
C GLU A 27 -6.48 -20.22 1.87
N ASN A 28 -7.73 -20.62 1.59
CA ASN A 28 -8.93 -20.16 2.29
C ASN A 28 -9.18 -18.65 2.20
N PRO A 29 -9.32 -18.07 1.00
CA PRO A 29 -9.66 -16.68 0.84
C PRO A 29 -11.05 -16.36 1.43
N LEU A 30 -11.16 -15.22 2.08
CA LEU A 30 -12.43 -14.65 2.52
C LEU A 30 -13.24 -14.16 1.30
N ARG A 31 -14.57 -14.24 1.40
CA ARG A 31 -15.43 -13.58 0.41
C ARG A 31 -15.33 -12.06 0.55
N TYR A 32 -15.34 -11.38 -0.57
CA TYR A 32 -15.31 -9.93 -0.59
C TYR A 32 -16.16 -9.36 -1.73
N THR A 33 -16.52 -8.10 -1.60
CA THR A 33 -17.16 -7.30 -2.64
C THR A 33 -16.19 -6.17 -3.01
N ALA A 34 -15.96 -5.99 -4.30
CA ALA A 34 -15.14 -4.91 -4.81
C ALA A 34 -15.87 -4.14 -5.90
N MET A 35 -15.45 -2.90 -6.14
CA MET A 35 -15.85 -2.09 -7.28
C MET A 35 -14.91 -2.39 -8.45
N PRO A 36 -15.36 -3.14 -9.47
CA PRO A 36 -14.48 -3.49 -10.58
C PRO A 36 -14.30 -2.32 -11.54
N ASN A 37 -13.24 -2.37 -12.33
CA ASN A 37 -13.04 -1.47 -13.46
C ASN A 37 -14.16 -1.67 -14.51
N ALA A 38 -14.55 -0.58 -15.14
CA ALA A 38 -15.52 -0.59 -16.24
C ALA A 38 -14.87 -0.87 -17.61
N VAL A 39 -13.54 -0.90 -17.71
CA VAL A 39 -12.80 -1.12 -18.94
C VAL A 39 -12.65 -2.60 -19.23
N GLU A 40 -13.20 -3.07 -20.35
CA GLU A 40 -13.10 -4.46 -20.77
C GLU A 40 -11.64 -4.87 -21.07
N GLY A 41 -11.28 -6.10 -20.68
CA GLY A 41 -9.96 -6.67 -20.95
C GLY A 41 -8.84 -6.24 -19.99
N LYS A 42 -9.16 -5.47 -18.94
CA LYS A 42 -8.21 -5.01 -17.92
C LYS A 42 -8.27 -5.80 -16.59
N GLY A 43 -8.88 -6.97 -16.61
CA GLY A 43 -9.11 -7.76 -15.41
C GLY A 43 -10.19 -7.15 -14.50
N ILE A 44 -10.18 -7.52 -13.24
CA ILE A 44 -11.14 -7.00 -12.24
C ILE A 44 -10.80 -5.56 -11.89
N TRP A 45 -9.52 -5.27 -11.64
CA TRP A 45 -9.03 -3.95 -11.22
C TRP A 45 -9.93 -3.33 -10.14
N GLY A 46 -9.92 -3.93 -8.97
CA GLY A 46 -10.76 -3.46 -7.87
C GLY A 46 -10.31 -2.10 -7.36
N ALA A 47 -11.16 -1.08 -7.45
CA ALA A 47 -10.86 0.26 -6.94
C ALA A 47 -10.99 0.35 -5.42
N CYS A 48 -11.90 -0.41 -4.82
CA CYS A 48 -12.08 -0.54 -3.38
C CYS A 48 -12.91 -1.79 -3.08
N GLY A 49 -12.94 -2.21 -1.83
CA GLY A 49 -13.75 -3.35 -1.44
C GLY A 49 -13.89 -3.52 0.06
N VAL A 50 -14.76 -4.46 0.44
CA VAL A 50 -14.98 -4.90 1.82
C VAL A 50 -15.11 -6.43 1.84
N ASN A 51 -14.44 -7.09 2.76
CA ASN A 51 -14.53 -8.54 2.93
C ASN A 51 -15.52 -8.96 4.03
N GLU A 52 -15.77 -10.26 4.15
CA GLU A 52 -16.71 -10.80 5.15
C GLU A 52 -16.24 -10.63 6.61
N ALA A 53 -14.97 -10.35 6.84
CA ALA A 53 -14.45 -9.95 8.15
C ALA A 53 -14.71 -8.45 8.46
N ARG A 54 -15.41 -7.74 7.57
CA ARG A 54 -15.71 -6.30 7.67
C ARG A 54 -14.47 -5.41 7.62
N THR A 55 -13.43 -5.87 6.97
CA THR A 55 -12.27 -5.08 6.65
C THR A 55 -12.45 -4.47 5.27
N GLY A 56 -12.28 -3.16 5.18
CA GLY A 56 -12.34 -2.40 3.94
C GLY A 56 -10.97 -1.91 3.49
N MET A 57 -10.79 -1.75 2.18
CA MET A 57 -9.62 -1.08 1.63
C MET A 57 -9.97 -0.30 0.36
N THR A 58 -9.18 0.72 0.07
CA THR A 58 -9.13 1.34 -1.26
C THR A 58 -8.02 0.71 -2.08
N ALA A 59 -8.08 0.86 -3.41
CA ALA A 59 -6.95 0.50 -4.21
C ALA A 59 -5.92 1.60 -4.14
N THR A 60 -6.21 2.79 -4.63
CA THR A 60 -5.08 3.69 -4.84
C THR A 60 -5.44 5.15 -4.91
N GLU A 61 -4.48 5.95 -4.51
CA GLU A 61 -4.32 7.34 -4.87
C GLU A 61 -2.93 7.49 -5.46
N THR A 62 -2.80 7.86 -6.72
CA THR A 62 -1.49 8.01 -7.38
C THR A 62 -0.65 9.06 -6.66
N ILE A 63 0.53 8.67 -6.20
CA ILE A 63 1.50 9.52 -5.51
C ILE A 63 2.85 9.47 -6.24
N THR A 64 3.77 10.37 -5.92
CA THR A 64 5.06 10.43 -6.60
C THR A 64 6.19 10.70 -5.62
N SER A 65 7.20 9.82 -5.62
CA SER A 65 8.46 10.06 -4.92
C SER A 65 9.40 10.96 -5.73
N ASN A 66 10.29 11.62 -5.00
CA ASN A 66 11.31 12.45 -5.62
C ASN A 66 12.41 11.60 -6.32
N PRO A 67 13.20 12.20 -7.22
CA PRO A 67 14.22 11.47 -7.98
C PRO A 67 15.32 10.81 -7.14
N ARG A 68 15.59 11.28 -5.92
CA ARG A 68 16.58 10.64 -5.03
C ARG A 68 16.08 9.29 -4.53
N VAL A 69 14.81 9.22 -4.15
CA VAL A 69 14.16 7.98 -3.75
C VAL A 69 14.11 7.00 -4.93
N LEU A 70 13.63 7.46 -6.09
CA LEU A 70 13.54 6.63 -7.29
C LEU A 70 14.92 6.18 -7.83
N GLY A 71 15.97 6.93 -7.54
CA GLY A 71 17.34 6.52 -7.82
C GLY A 71 17.89 5.47 -6.86
N ALA A 72 17.40 5.47 -5.62
CA ALA A 72 17.79 4.51 -4.58
C ALA A 72 16.96 3.21 -4.62
N ASP A 73 15.66 3.35 -4.90
CA ASP A 73 14.70 2.24 -5.03
C ASP A 73 13.84 2.44 -6.29
N PRO A 74 14.34 2.05 -7.46
CA PRO A 74 13.62 2.20 -8.72
C PRO A 74 12.34 1.37 -8.76
N LEU A 75 11.33 1.88 -9.48
CA LEU A 75 10.10 1.13 -9.76
C LEU A 75 10.42 -0.18 -10.51
N VAL A 76 9.68 -1.22 -10.21
CA VAL A 76 9.88 -2.58 -10.74
C VAL A 76 8.92 -2.80 -11.90
N GLU A 77 9.41 -2.82 -13.13
CA GLU A 77 8.60 -2.94 -14.35
C GLU A 77 7.58 -4.09 -14.34
N ASN A 78 7.96 -5.22 -13.74
CA ASN A 78 7.07 -6.39 -13.60
C ASN A 78 6.55 -6.55 -12.17
N GLY A 79 6.46 -5.48 -11.41
CA GLY A 79 5.94 -5.45 -10.05
C GLY A 79 4.40 -5.44 -9.99
N ILE A 80 3.89 -5.23 -8.79
CA ILE A 80 2.47 -5.11 -8.49
C ILE A 80 1.97 -3.75 -8.96
N GLY A 81 0.78 -3.71 -9.57
CA GLY A 81 0.09 -2.47 -9.91
C GLY A 81 -1.17 -2.26 -9.09
N GLU A 82 -1.78 -1.08 -9.24
CA GLU A 82 -3.04 -0.75 -8.55
C GLU A 82 -4.15 -1.75 -8.84
N GLU A 83 -4.19 -2.30 -10.06
CA GLU A 83 -5.17 -3.29 -10.50
C GLU A 83 -5.11 -4.60 -9.72
N ASP A 84 -3.96 -4.90 -9.11
CA ASP A 84 -3.71 -6.16 -8.42
C ASP A 84 -4.01 -6.07 -6.92
N ILE A 85 -3.82 -4.89 -6.32
CA ILE A 85 -3.73 -4.69 -4.86
C ILE A 85 -4.94 -5.23 -4.11
N VAL A 86 -6.17 -4.87 -4.52
CA VAL A 86 -7.40 -5.33 -3.82
C VAL A 86 -7.53 -6.85 -3.88
N SER A 87 -7.24 -7.46 -5.03
CA SER A 87 -7.34 -8.90 -5.23
C SER A 87 -6.28 -9.71 -4.46
N LEU A 88 -5.09 -9.13 -4.29
CA LEU A 88 -3.97 -9.75 -3.56
C LEU A 88 -4.09 -9.62 -2.05
N VAL A 89 -4.77 -8.59 -1.55
CA VAL A 89 -4.77 -8.25 -0.13
C VAL A 89 -6.13 -8.56 0.53
N LEU A 90 -7.22 -8.00 0.01
CA LEU A 90 -8.52 -8.00 0.70
C LEU A 90 -9.06 -9.39 1.05
N PRO A 91 -8.89 -10.44 0.23
CA PRO A 91 -9.37 -11.80 0.58
C PRO A 91 -8.59 -12.47 1.71
N TYR A 92 -7.48 -11.92 2.13
CA TYR A 92 -6.53 -12.61 3.03
C TYR A 92 -6.23 -11.83 4.32
N ILE A 93 -7.09 -10.88 4.68
CA ILE A 93 -6.93 -10.04 5.87
C ILE A 93 -8.21 -10.01 6.72
N HIS A 94 -8.05 -9.88 8.04
CA HIS A 94 -9.17 -9.85 8.99
C HIS A 94 -9.34 -8.49 9.68
N ASN A 95 -8.37 -7.60 9.54
CA ASN A 95 -8.38 -6.25 10.10
C ASN A 95 -7.48 -5.32 9.28
N ALA A 96 -7.54 -4.02 9.57
CA ALA A 96 -6.80 -2.99 8.84
C ALA A 96 -5.28 -3.15 8.96
N ARG A 97 -4.80 -3.53 10.14
CA ARG A 97 -3.38 -3.74 10.43
C ARG A 97 -2.79 -4.90 9.61
N GLU A 98 -3.50 -6.02 9.52
CA GLU A 98 -3.13 -7.13 8.64
C GLU A 98 -3.07 -6.70 7.16
N GLY A 99 -3.92 -5.74 6.76
CA GLY A 99 -3.91 -5.17 5.42
C GLY A 99 -2.59 -4.45 5.11
N VAL A 100 -2.15 -3.58 6.03
CA VAL A 100 -0.85 -2.89 5.91
C VAL A 100 0.30 -3.89 5.85
N GLN A 101 0.34 -4.85 6.78
CA GLN A 101 1.41 -5.84 6.85
C GLN A 101 1.48 -6.69 5.59
N ARG A 102 0.33 -7.23 5.15
CA ARG A 102 0.29 -8.09 3.95
C ARG A 102 0.71 -7.34 2.69
N LEU A 103 0.21 -6.12 2.49
CA LEU A 103 0.63 -5.33 1.32
C LEU A 103 2.11 -5.00 1.41
N GLY A 104 2.60 -4.64 2.60
CA GLY A 104 4.02 -4.37 2.82
C GLY A 104 4.92 -5.55 2.44
N GLU A 105 4.61 -6.76 2.92
CA GLU A 105 5.35 -7.99 2.57
C GLU A 105 5.34 -8.28 1.06
N LEU A 106 4.22 -8.02 0.40
CA LEU A 106 4.10 -8.18 -1.05
C LEU A 106 4.98 -7.17 -1.80
N LEU A 107 4.98 -5.90 -1.37
CA LEU A 107 5.81 -4.87 -1.98
C LEU A 107 7.30 -5.13 -1.76
N GLU A 108 7.71 -5.51 -0.56
CA GLU A 108 9.11 -5.87 -0.26
C GLU A 108 9.60 -7.07 -1.09
N THR A 109 8.69 -7.99 -1.44
CA THR A 109 9.05 -9.21 -2.16
C THR A 109 9.03 -9.04 -3.68
N TYR A 110 8.00 -8.39 -4.21
CA TYR A 110 7.72 -8.34 -5.65
C TYR A 110 7.92 -6.94 -6.26
N GLY A 111 7.96 -5.92 -5.42
CA GLY A 111 8.00 -4.53 -5.85
C GLY A 111 6.73 -4.04 -6.51
N THR A 112 6.72 -2.77 -6.87
CA THR A 112 5.64 -2.12 -7.62
C THR A 112 6.17 -1.35 -8.81
N TYR A 113 5.40 -1.30 -9.90
CA TYR A 113 5.75 -0.49 -11.07
C TYR A 113 5.20 0.94 -11.00
N GLU A 114 4.37 1.23 -10.00
CA GLU A 114 3.80 2.55 -9.77
C GLU A 114 3.65 2.81 -8.27
N MET A 115 3.47 4.05 -7.90
CA MET A 115 3.38 4.45 -6.49
C MET A 115 1.97 4.84 -6.13
N ASN A 116 1.53 4.37 -4.96
CA ASN A 116 0.15 4.46 -4.53
C ASN A 116 0.01 4.78 -3.04
N GLY A 117 -1.09 5.49 -2.71
CA GLY A 117 -1.60 5.62 -1.36
C GLY A 117 -2.82 4.73 -1.17
N ILE A 118 -2.87 3.95 -0.10
CA ILE A 118 -3.90 2.94 0.16
C ILE A 118 -4.46 3.13 1.56
N ALA A 119 -5.80 3.17 1.68
CA ALA A 119 -6.47 3.15 2.98
C ALA A 119 -6.94 1.74 3.34
N PHE A 120 -6.74 1.37 4.60
CA PHE A 120 -7.32 0.19 5.22
C PHE A 120 -8.19 0.60 6.40
N SER A 121 -9.32 -0.07 6.60
CA SER A 121 -10.24 0.22 7.70
C SER A 121 -10.91 -1.03 8.22
N ASP A 122 -11.13 -1.07 9.53
CA ASP A 122 -11.98 -2.04 10.17
C ASP A 122 -12.87 -1.38 11.24
N GLN A 123 -13.41 -2.14 12.20
CA GLN A 123 -14.28 -1.61 13.24
C GLN A 123 -13.54 -0.78 14.32
N ASN A 124 -12.20 -0.89 14.37
CA ASN A 124 -11.39 -0.37 15.46
C ASN A 124 -10.41 0.70 15.02
N GLU A 125 -9.88 0.60 13.79
CA GLU A 125 -8.84 1.51 13.34
C GLU A 125 -8.87 1.75 11.82
N ILE A 126 -8.26 2.85 11.42
CA ILE A 126 -8.03 3.23 10.02
C ILE A 126 -6.53 3.45 9.85
N TRP A 127 -5.96 2.88 8.78
CA TRP A 127 -4.57 3.06 8.39
C TRP A 127 -4.48 3.66 7.00
N TRP A 128 -3.54 4.58 6.85
CA TRP A 128 -3.12 5.10 5.55
C TRP A 128 -1.70 4.65 5.26
N MET A 129 -1.49 4.05 4.11
CA MET A 129 -0.22 3.52 3.64
C MET A 129 0.20 4.24 2.36
N GLU A 130 1.48 4.60 2.27
CA GLU A 130 2.11 5.21 1.10
C GLU A 130 3.29 4.35 0.65
N THR A 131 3.37 4.04 -0.64
CA THR A 131 4.54 3.38 -1.21
C THR A 131 5.66 4.39 -1.46
N ILE A 132 6.90 3.98 -1.24
CA ILE A 132 8.10 4.82 -1.33
C ILE A 132 9.07 4.14 -2.30
N GLY A 133 9.06 4.55 -3.56
CA GLY A 133 9.84 3.83 -4.58
C GLY A 133 9.27 2.48 -4.94
N GLY A 134 10.12 1.55 -5.34
CA GLY A 134 9.73 0.24 -5.86
C GLY A 134 9.37 -0.80 -4.81
N HIS A 135 9.98 -0.77 -3.63
CA HIS A 135 9.81 -1.81 -2.60
C HIS A 135 9.47 -1.25 -1.22
N HIS A 136 9.88 -0.02 -0.92
CA HIS A 136 9.67 0.57 0.40
C HIS A 136 8.27 1.15 0.57
N TRP A 137 7.84 1.23 1.82
CA TRP A 137 6.53 1.76 2.19
C TRP A 137 6.52 2.27 3.62
N ILE A 138 5.60 3.18 3.89
CA ILE A 138 5.27 3.66 5.24
C ILE A 138 3.76 3.63 5.44
N ALA A 139 3.32 3.47 6.67
CA ALA A 139 1.91 3.55 7.02
C ALA A 139 1.71 4.24 8.37
N ARG A 140 0.63 5.02 8.46
CA ARG A 140 0.25 5.73 9.67
C ARG A 140 -1.20 5.45 10.03
N ARG A 141 -1.44 5.17 11.32
CA ARG A 141 -2.79 5.07 11.88
C ARG A 141 -3.43 6.45 11.90
N VAL A 142 -4.67 6.55 11.46
CA VAL A 142 -5.48 7.77 11.59
C VAL A 142 -5.96 7.86 13.04
N PRO A 143 -5.71 8.97 13.75
CA PRO A 143 -6.20 9.15 15.12
C PRO A 143 -7.74 9.07 15.21
N ASP A 144 -8.27 8.55 16.31
CA ASP A 144 -9.71 8.31 16.49
C ASP A 144 -10.55 9.60 16.50
N ASP A 145 -9.94 10.73 16.79
CA ASP A 145 -10.57 12.06 16.83
C ASP A 145 -10.26 12.93 15.60
N ALA A 146 -9.70 12.33 14.55
CA ALA A 146 -9.28 13.01 13.34
C ALA A 146 -9.91 12.40 12.07
N TYR A 147 -9.85 13.15 10.99
CA TYR A 147 -10.05 12.65 9.64
C TYR A 147 -8.84 13.01 8.78
N VAL A 148 -8.65 12.28 7.70
CA VAL A 148 -7.56 12.54 6.77
C VAL A 148 -8.10 12.84 5.38
N VAL A 149 -7.47 13.79 4.69
CA VAL A 149 -7.69 14.10 3.28
C VAL A 149 -6.35 13.98 2.58
N MET A 150 -6.28 13.11 1.60
CA MET A 150 -5.03 12.82 0.89
C MET A 150 -5.19 13.22 -0.58
N PRO A 151 -4.44 14.22 -1.04
CA PRO A 151 -4.33 14.52 -2.46
C PRO A 151 -3.39 13.55 -3.17
N ASN A 152 -3.26 13.66 -4.51
CA ASN A 152 -2.33 12.85 -5.33
C ASN A 152 -0.85 13.19 -5.07
N GLN A 153 -0.42 13.12 -3.82
CA GLN A 153 0.98 13.32 -3.38
C GLN A 153 1.19 12.61 -2.04
N LEU A 154 2.44 12.37 -1.68
CA LEU A 154 2.75 11.90 -0.33
C LEU A 154 2.21 12.89 0.70
N GLY A 155 1.48 12.41 1.69
CA GLY A 155 0.77 13.24 2.66
C GLY A 155 1.20 13.01 4.11
N ILE A 156 1.88 11.90 4.43
CA ILE A 156 2.39 11.65 5.78
C ILE A 156 3.52 12.64 6.07
N ASP A 157 3.28 13.58 6.99
CA ASP A 157 4.16 14.70 7.30
C ASP A 157 4.91 14.55 8.65
N ALA A 158 4.55 13.54 9.43
CA ALA A 158 5.22 13.21 10.69
C ALA A 158 5.25 11.68 10.86
N PHE A 159 6.43 11.15 11.15
CA PHE A 159 6.62 9.70 11.27
C PHE A 159 7.60 9.35 12.39
N ASP A 160 7.18 8.46 13.26
CA ASP A 160 7.98 7.95 14.35
C ASP A 160 8.58 6.59 13.97
N LEU A 161 9.86 6.60 13.62
CA LEU A 161 10.61 5.38 13.29
C LEU A 161 10.78 4.46 14.50
N ASP A 162 10.84 5.00 15.72
CA ASP A 162 11.01 4.17 16.90
C ASP A 162 9.73 3.39 17.20
N ASP A 163 8.55 4.01 17.04
CA ASP A 163 7.26 3.29 17.10
C ASP A 163 7.18 2.24 15.99
N ALA A 164 7.52 2.59 14.75
CA ALA A 164 7.43 1.68 13.61
C ALA A 164 8.29 0.41 13.77
N PHE A 165 9.45 0.52 14.44
CA PHE A 165 10.35 -0.62 14.70
C PHE A 165 10.15 -1.31 16.05
N THR A 166 9.21 -0.85 16.88
CA THR A 166 8.97 -1.41 18.22
C THR A 166 7.53 -1.82 18.44
N MET A 167 6.69 -0.89 18.86
CA MET A 167 5.30 -1.17 19.26
C MET A 167 4.33 -1.18 18.07
N GLN A 168 4.66 -0.47 17.02
CA GLN A 168 3.81 -0.30 15.83
C GLN A 168 2.38 0.16 16.17
N GLU A 169 2.30 1.04 17.18
CA GLU A 169 1.01 1.55 17.66
C GLU A 169 0.35 2.43 16.62
N ASN A 170 1.12 3.35 16.04
CA ASN A 170 0.64 4.34 15.08
C ASN A 170 1.42 4.39 13.77
N HIS A 171 2.56 3.72 13.67
CA HIS A 171 3.43 3.73 12.50
C HIS A 171 3.92 2.33 12.17
N MET A 172 3.98 2.02 10.89
CA MET A 172 4.61 0.83 10.32
C MET A 172 5.38 1.20 9.07
N CYS A 173 6.43 0.46 8.75
CA CYS A 173 7.22 0.68 7.53
C CYS A 173 7.91 -0.61 7.10
N SER A 174 8.50 -0.60 5.91
CA SER A 174 9.36 -1.66 5.41
C SER A 174 10.52 -1.94 6.38
N ALA A 175 10.94 -3.21 6.41
CA ALA A 175 11.83 -3.74 7.44
C ALA A 175 13.21 -3.05 7.50
N ASP A 176 13.69 -2.50 6.40
CA ASP A 176 14.98 -1.84 6.26
C ASP A 176 14.87 -0.31 6.08
N MET A 177 13.71 0.29 6.36
CA MET A 177 13.44 1.72 6.15
C MET A 177 14.50 2.62 6.83
N ARG A 178 14.99 2.24 8.01
CA ARG A 178 15.98 3.03 8.74
C ARG A 178 17.32 3.06 8.01
N GLU A 179 17.77 1.92 7.53
CA GLU A 179 18.98 1.75 6.73
C GLU A 179 18.82 2.47 5.38
N PHE A 180 17.67 2.29 4.73
CA PHE A 180 17.37 2.96 3.46
C PHE A 180 17.48 4.47 3.57
N ILE A 181 16.89 5.09 4.61
CA ILE A 181 16.99 6.53 4.85
C ILE A 181 18.44 6.95 5.10
N SER A 182 19.15 6.19 5.93
CA SER A 182 20.52 6.52 6.34
C SER A 182 21.52 6.41 5.18
N ASP A 183 21.50 5.28 4.48
CA ASP A 183 22.49 4.95 3.43
C ASP A 183 22.34 5.85 2.21
N HIS A 184 21.11 6.27 1.92
CA HIS A 184 20.82 7.16 0.79
C HIS A 184 20.64 8.63 1.18
N HIS A 185 20.88 8.98 2.47
CA HIS A 185 20.78 10.36 2.98
C HIS A 185 19.46 11.04 2.63
N LEU A 186 18.34 10.33 2.77
CA LEU A 186 17.04 10.81 2.33
C LEU A 186 16.43 11.84 3.29
N ASN A 187 16.67 11.72 4.60
CA ASN A 187 16.23 12.71 5.56
C ASN A 187 17.22 13.89 5.62
N LEU A 188 16.77 15.07 5.18
CA LEU A 188 17.56 16.32 5.19
C LEU A 188 17.25 17.21 6.40
N SER A 189 16.41 16.75 7.33
CA SER A 189 16.08 17.50 8.54
C SER A 189 17.33 17.71 9.42
N MET A 190 17.48 18.92 9.91
CA MET A 190 18.61 19.30 10.78
C MET A 190 18.42 18.89 12.23
N ASP A 191 17.19 18.62 12.64
CA ASP A 191 16.84 18.22 14.01
C ASP A 191 16.65 16.70 14.18
N GLY A 192 16.79 15.95 13.08
CA GLY A 192 16.65 14.49 13.06
C GLY A 192 15.20 13.98 13.01
N THR A 193 14.20 14.85 13.00
CA THR A 193 12.82 14.45 12.82
C THR A 193 12.58 13.95 11.37
N LEU A 194 11.73 12.96 11.21
CA LEU A 194 11.35 12.50 9.88
C LEU A 194 10.00 13.09 9.48
N ASN A 195 10.02 13.92 8.44
CA ASN A 195 8.87 14.31 7.68
C ASN A 195 8.91 13.57 6.32
N PRO A 196 8.14 12.47 6.14
CA PRO A 196 8.20 11.67 4.91
C PRO A 196 7.82 12.45 3.65
N ARG A 197 6.86 13.35 3.74
CA ARG A 197 6.46 14.20 2.62
C ARG A 197 7.63 15.03 2.09
N GLU A 198 8.44 15.61 2.98
CA GLU A 198 9.62 16.37 2.60
C GLU A 198 10.80 15.49 2.18
N ALA A 199 10.97 14.34 2.85
CA ALA A 199 12.07 13.41 2.59
C ALA A 199 11.89 12.64 1.28
N PHE A 200 10.68 12.21 0.99
CA PHE A 200 10.39 11.27 -0.10
C PHE A 200 9.53 11.86 -1.23
N GLY A 201 8.67 12.83 -0.93
CA GLY A 201 7.72 13.38 -1.90
C GLY A 201 8.37 14.16 -3.02
N SER A 202 7.72 14.17 -4.19
CA SER A 202 8.04 15.08 -5.28
C SER A 202 7.44 16.45 -4.99
N HIS A 203 8.17 17.50 -5.39
CA HIS A 203 7.71 18.90 -5.38
C HIS A 203 7.36 19.39 -6.80
N ASP A 204 7.46 18.50 -7.78
CA ASP A 204 7.07 18.82 -9.15
C ASP A 204 5.54 18.66 -9.29
N ASP A 205 4.87 19.77 -9.60
CA ASP A 205 3.43 19.85 -9.88
C ASP A 205 3.07 19.30 -11.27
#